data_2fce6c9776ec5f439b805a85088481f2
#
_entry.id   2fce6c9776ec5f439b805a85088481f2
#
_cell.length_a   1.000
_cell.length_b   1.000
_cell.length_c   1.000
_cell.angle_alpha   90.00
_cell.angle_beta   90.00
_cell.angle_gamma   90.00
#
_symmetry.space_group_name_H-M   'P 1'
#
loop_
_entity.id
_entity.type
_entity.pdbx_description
1 polymer ?
#
loop_
_entity_poly.entity_id
_entity_poly.type
_entity_poly.pdbx_seq_one_letter_code
_entity_poly.pdbx_strand_id
1 'polypeptide(L)'
;MRPSQDLRISGMPIVQEAAAFASSAPRLSDLLEGILQRGLRAVGGHRGFIAKVDFESGRLVIQCGAGSGWTQDKLNRRLEWHTGEGKGITTYVAATGKPYWTADVSQDPYYLKYFDDVVSELAVPILDAQKRTRAVINVDSPKTRAFDKEHADLLCALADIAGLWLQIDEHRNRERAFVGISARLLASQDIHGLVHKVIRIAADMLSFEDCSLFLVDEGSDVAKLVGSRGALSRKVGRVTYTVGEGLTGWIAKHGQAIRTSNPKSDPRWRGLHCEFPPEEMGAFLGVPIRYREGVIGVFRVLRRRSKFPWFNNEFTAEEEGVLASLAIQIGAAVQNLRLKERIIESGRMAAWGEMSARLAHMMGNRVFAIKGDLNELEYQLSQSDQSCRQFQELAENIHKGVFRLEEILQEFRDFVLATQLTLSEEDVSDLARQAVEEFFPKRSPVRLEMKLTPDLPKIQADPTKIRRCFAELIENAVSFQSDGGVLQVSTRLASTKEVRDRCGLSGKRRYIRVEFADEGPGVPDEAKEQIFMPFYTSRAKGMGLGLSIVKGIVEAHQGRICEAGAQGSGARFVIFLPAGGKS
;
A
#
# COMPACT_ATOMS: atom_id res chain seq x y z
N MET A 1 -4.51 14.96 69.55
CA MET A 1 -3.07 14.80 69.34
C MET A 1 -2.78 14.80 67.85
N ARG A 2 -1.97 15.75 67.37
CA ARG A 2 -1.77 16.07 65.96
C ARG A 2 -0.65 15.22 65.35
N PRO A 3 -0.96 14.31 64.39
CA PRO A 3 0.06 13.89 63.44
C PRO A 3 -0.23 14.25 61.98
N SER A 4 -1.31 15.03 61.68
CA SER A 4 -1.76 15.20 60.28
C SER A 4 -1.11 16.35 59.47
N GLN A 5 -0.24 17.18 60.09
CA GLN A 5 0.45 18.28 59.41
C GLN A 5 1.83 17.89 58.85
N ASP A 6 2.53 16.94 59.47
CA ASP A 6 3.90 16.57 59.07
C ASP A 6 3.99 15.76 57.78
N LEU A 7 2.99 14.88 57.48
CA LEU A 7 2.97 14.10 56.25
C LEU A 7 2.59 14.93 55.03
N ARG A 8 1.73 15.96 55.17
CA ARG A 8 1.42 16.90 54.07
C ARG A 8 2.64 17.76 53.67
N ILE A 9 3.45 18.16 54.66
CA ILE A 9 4.68 18.90 54.41
C ILE A 9 5.79 18.01 53.81
N SER A 10 5.83 16.72 54.19
CA SER A 10 6.79 15.74 53.70
C SER A 10 6.45 15.20 52.31
N GLY A 11 5.17 15.14 51.91
CA GLY A 11 4.77 14.65 50.58
C GLY A 11 4.92 15.62 49.42
N MET A 12 4.81 16.92 49.71
CA MET A 12 4.89 17.98 48.68
C MET A 12 6.24 18.02 47.92
N PRO A 13 7.41 17.87 48.56
CA PRO A 13 8.69 17.74 47.87
C PRO A 13 8.80 16.57 46.93
N ILE A 14 8.21 15.41 47.29
CA ILE A 14 8.23 14.18 46.47
C ILE A 14 7.40 14.34 45.20
N VAL A 15 6.25 14.99 45.28
CA VAL A 15 5.40 15.30 44.13
C VAL A 15 6.10 16.29 43.19
N GLN A 16 6.77 17.32 43.74
CA GLN A 16 7.56 18.25 42.93
C GLN A 16 8.77 17.57 42.26
N GLU A 17 9.47 16.69 42.99
CA GLU A 17 10.57 15.89 42.44
C GLU A 17 10.09 14.96 41.34
N ALA A 18 8.89 14.34 41.49
CA ALA A 18 8.29 13.50 40.47
C ALA A 18 7.90 14.29 39.22
N ALA A 19 7.35 15.49 39.37
CA ALA A 19 7.01 16.36 38.25
C ALA A 19 8.25 16.88 37.50
N ALA A 20 9.32 17.26 38.23
CA ALA A 20 10.59 17.64 37.63
C ALA A 20 11.25 16.46 36.89
N PHE A 21 11.25 15.27 37.49
CA PHE A 21 11.74 14.04 36.86
C PHE A 21 10.94 13.70 35.60
N ALA A 22 9.62 13.78 35.68
CA ALA A 22 8.72 13.55 34.57
C ALA A 22 9.09 14.43 33.35
N SER A 23 9.42 15.71 33.58
CA SER A 23 9.82 16.64 32.50
C SER A 23 11.13 16.27 31.81
N SER A 24 12.00 15.46 32.42
CA SER A 24 13.32 15.07 31.91
C SER A 24 13.40 13.62 31.47
N ALA A 25 12.39 12.79 31.74
CA ALA A 25 12.41 11.37 31.43
C ALA A 25 12.42 11.13 29.90
N PRO A 26 13.41 10.38 29.35
CA PRO A 26 13.54 10.19 27.91
C PRO A 26 12.54 9.18 27.32
N ARG A 27 12.05 8.23 28.15
CA ARG A 27 11.14 7.16 27.73
C ARG A 27 10.03 6.97 28.76
N LEU A 28 8.88 6.48 28.29
CA LEU A 28 7.75 6.14 29.16
C LEU A 28 8.11 5.07 30.22
N SER A 29 8.90 4.05 29.85
CA SER A 29 9.38 3.03 30.79
C SER A 29 10.15 3.63 31.98
N ASP A 30 11.07 4.53 31.67
CA ASP A 30 11.94 5.19 32.67
C ASP A 30 11.10 6.07 33.60
N LEU A 31 10.09 6.73 33.03
CA LEU A 31 9.13 7.53 33.80
C LEU A 31 8.32 6.68 34.77
N LEU A 32 7.69 5.59 34.29
CA LEU A 32 6.84 4.73 35.13
C LEU A 32 7.65 4.10 36.26
N GLU A 33 8.86 3.61 35.97
CA GLU A 33 9.77 3.08 36.96
C GLU A 33 10.17 4.15 37.99
N GLY A 34 10.52 5.35 37.52
CA GLY A 34 10.88 6.47 38.41
C GLY A 34 9.75 6.94 39.30
N ILE A 35 8.50 6.96 38.80
CA ILE A 35 7.30 7.27 39.60
C ILE A 35 7.04 6.16 40.62
N LEU A 36 7.13 4.89 40.21
CA LEU A 36 6.96 3.77 41.13
C LEU A 36 7.94 3.80 42.29
N GLN A 37 9.22 4.04 42.02
CA GLN A 37 10.27 4.13 43.05
C GLN A 37 10.01 5.31 44.03
N ARG A 38 9.56 6.46 43.51
CA ARG A 38 9.19 7.61 44.36
C ARG A 38 7.92 7.32 45.17
N GLY A 39 6.94 6.67 44.55
CA GLY A 39 5.75 6.22 45.23
C GLY A 39 6.05 5.30 46.41
N LEU A 40 6.87 4.26 46.20
CA LEU A 40 7.31 3.36 47.28
C LEU A 40 8.00 4.10 48.42
N ARG A 41 8.89 5.04 48.13
CA ARG A 41 9.55 5.87 49.18
C ARG A 41 8.56 6.76 49.92
N ALA A 42 7.61 7.36 49.18
CA ALA A 42 6.63 8.29 49.73
C ALA A 42 5.65 7.63 50.72
N VAL A 43 5.21 6.39 50.43
CA VAL A 43 4.24 5.68 51.25
C VAL A 43 4.86 4.61 52.15
N GLY A 44 6.21 4.51 52.19
CA GLY A 44 6.90 3.49 52.96
C GLY A 44 6.60 2.06 52.52
N GLY A 45 6.28 1.87 51.26
CA GLY A 45 5.98 0.55 50.68
C GLY A 45 7.23 -0.31 50.54
N HIS A 46 7.06 -1.64 50.65
CA HIS A 46 8.17 -2.60 50.53
C HIS A 46 8.48 -2.93 49.08
N ARG A 47 7.46 -3.12 48.26
CA ARG A 47 7.54 -3.35 46.85
C ARG A 47 6.27 -2.85 46.14
N GLY A 48 6.31 -2.79 44.82
CA GLY A 48 5.13 -2.43 44.03
C GLY A 48 5.36 -2.66 42.54
N PHE A 49 4.32 -2.42 41.78
CA PHE A 49 4.36 -2.49 40.33
C PHE A 49 3.37 -1.51 39.70
N ILE A 50 3.58 -1.25 38.40
CA ILE A 50 2.62 -0.57 37.55
C ILE A 50 2.13 -1.54 36.49
N ALA A 51 0.81 -1.76 36.43
CA ALA A 51 0.17 -2.57 35.43
C ALA A 51 -0.68 -1.69 34.51
N LYS A 52 -0.39 -1.73 33.20
CA LYS A 52 -1.10 -0.99 32.14
C LYS A 52 -2.27 -1.82 31.62
N VAL A 53 -3.38 -1.15 31.31
CA VAL A 53 -4.55 -1.76 30.67
C VAL A 53 -4.21 -2.05 29.21
N ASP A 54 -4.31 -3.30 28.83
CA ASP A 54 -4.33 -3.74 27.43
C ASP A 54 -5.79 -3.80 26.97
N PHE A 55 -6.17 -2.82 26.18
CA PHE A 55 -7.55 -2.68 25.69
C PHE A 55 -7.93 -3.75 24.64
N GLU A 56 -6.95 -4.38 23.99
CA GLU A 56 -7.21 -5.44 23.02
C GLU A 56 -7.55 -6.77 23.70
N SER A 57 -6.76 -7.17 24.69
CA SER A 57 -6.96 -8.43 25.40
C SER A 57 -7.88 -8.32 26.59
N GLY A 58 -8.25 -7.11 27.06
CA GLY A 58 -9.00 -6.89 28.28
C GLY A 58 -8.24 -7.33 29.53
N ARG A 59 -6.90 -7.23 29.54
CA ARG A 59 -6.02 -7.66 30.63
C ARG A 59 -5.16 -6.50 31.11
N LEU A 60 -4.60 -6.66 32.30
CA LEU A 60 -3.58 -5.79 32.83
C LEU A 60 -2.20 -6.42 32.58
N VAL A 61 -1.30 -5.65 32.00
CA VAL A 61 0.08 -6.07 31.70
C VAL A 61 1.03 -5.29 32.57
N ILE A 62 1.81 -5.99 33.40
CA ILE A 62 2.81 -5.36 34.27
C ILE A 62 3.88 -4.72 33.40
N GLN A 63 4.11 -3.42 33.59
CA GLN A 63 5.10 -2.64 32.85
C GLN A 63 6.45 -2.57 33.56
N CYS A 64 6.38 -2.41 34.87
CA CYS A 64 7.57 -2.35 35.73
C CYS A 64 7.23 -2.81 37.14
N GLY A 65 8.22 -3.32 37.84
CA GLY A 65 8.18 -3.69 39.25
C GLY A 65 9.37 -3.13 39.99
N ALA A 66 9.20 -2.76 41.27
CA ALA A 66 10.27 -2.27 42.14
C ALA A 66 10.16 -2.89 43.53
N GLY A 67 11.28 -3.04 44.24
CA GLY A 67 11.39 -3.78 45.49
C GLY A 67 11.87 -5.21 45.33
N SER A 68 11.86 -6.02 46.37
CA SER A 68 12.40 -7.39 46.38
C SER A 68 11.44 -8.43 45.80
N GLY A 69 11.99 -9.56 45.30
CA GLY A 69 11.21 -10.75 44.91
C GLY A 69 10.61 -10.75 43.51
N TRP A 70 10.94 -9.75 42.66
CA TRP A 70 10.57 -9.72 41.24
C TRP A 70 11.40 -10.71 40.43
N THR A 71 10.74 -11.50 39.59
CA THR A 71 11.34 -12.38 38.58
C THR A 71 10.77 -12.02 37.21
N GLN A 72 11.45 -12.46 36.14
CA GLN A 72 10.96 -12.22 34.77
C GLN A 72 9.57 -12.83 34.54
N ASP A 73 9.30 -14.00 35.12
CA ASP A 73 8.00 -14.65 35.01
C ASP A 73 6.88 -13.82 35.68
N LYS A 74 7.19 -13.21 36.83
CA LYS A 74 6.23 -12.31 37.51
C LYS A 74 5.99 -11.04 36.69
N LEU A 75 7.01 -10.45 36.09
CA LEU A 75 6.84 -9.28 35.23
C LEU A 75 6.05 -9.58 33.94
N ASN A 76 6.20 -10.78 33.40
CA ASN A 76 5.49 -11.20 32.19
C ASN A 76 4.05 -11.66 32.44
N ARG A 77 3.61 -11.74 33.70
CA ARG A 77 2.27 -12.20 34.04
C ARG A 77 1.22 -11.18 33.63
N ARG A 78 0.16 -11.67 32.96
CA ARG A 78 -1.02 -10.90 32.60
C ARG A 78 -2.11 -11.14 33.58
N LEU A 79 -2.65 -10.07 34.18
CA LEU A 79 -3.73 -10.14 35.14
C LEU A 79 -5.06 -10.01 34.39
N GLU A 80 -5.99 -10.94 34.66
CA GLU A 80 -7.33 -10.85 34.09
C GLU A 80 -8.11 -9.74 34.79
N TRP A 81 -8.80 -8.93 34.02
CA TRP A 81 -9.56 -7.80 34.55
C TRP A 81 -10.92 -8.27 35.12
N HIS A 82 -11.06 -8.29 36.43
CA HIS A 82 -12.27 -8.71 37.13
C HIS A 82 -12.58 -7.85 38.34
N THR A 83 -13.88 -7.68 38.65
CA THR A 83 -14.37 -7.01 39.87
C THR A 83 -14.79 -7.97 40.99
N GLY A 84 -14.71 -9.28 40.75
CA GLY A 84 -15.16 -10.30 41.70
C GLY A 84 -14.17 -10.57 42.84
N GLU A 85 -14.65 -11.22 43.86
CA GLU A 85 -13.85 -11.67 45.01
C GLU A 85 -12.71 -12.59 44.58
N GLY A 86 -11.53 -12.43 45.20
CA GLY A 86 -10.35 -13.25 44.96
C GLY A 86 -9.67 -13.02 43.60
N LYS A 87 -10.02 -11.96 42.88
CA LYS A 87 -9.48 -11.65 41.55
C LYS A 87 -8.33 -10.63 41.54
N GLY A 88 -8.03 -10.05 42.65
CA GLY A 88 -6.93 -9.11 42.87
C GLY A 88 -7.38 -7.67 43.10
N ILE A 89 -6.80 -7.01 44.10
CA ILE A 89 -7.03 -5.60 44.40
C ILE A 89 -6.70 -4.71 43.20
N THR A 90 -5.59 -4.99 42.49
CA THR A 90 -5.19 -4.27 41.30
C THR A 90 -6.26 -4.28 40.22
N THR A 91 -6.89 -5.43 39.98
CA THR A 91 -7.96 -5.57 38.97
C THR A 91 -9.25 -4.90 39.42
N TYR A 92 -9.56 -4.92 40.71
CA TYR A 92 -10.68 -4.18 41.27
C TYR A 92 -10.52 -2.67 41.08
N VAL A 93 -9.33 -2.12 41.38
CA VAL A 93 -9.02 -0.70 41.19
C VAL A 93 -9.07 -0.32 39.70
N ALA A 94 -8.56 -1.17 38.83
CA ALA A 94 -8.64 -0.97 37.38
C ALA A 94 -10.10 -0.84 36.90
N ALA A 95 -10.98 -1.67 37.41
CA ALA A 95 -12.37 -1.72 37.01
C ALA A 95 -13.23 -0.59 37.60
N THR A 96 -12.95 -0.20 38.84
CA THR A 96 -13.74 0.81 39.56
C THR A 96 -13.24 2.24 39.31
N GLY A 97 -11.96 2.41 38.91
CA GLY A 97 -11.31 3.70 38.78
C GLY A 97 -11.15 4.44 40.12
N LYS A 98 -11.21 3.72 41.24
CA LYS A 98 -11.13 4.29 42.60
C LYS A 98 -9.95 3.70 43.37
N PRO A 99 -9.22 4.50 44.17
CA PRO A 99 -8.20 3.99 45.07
C PRO A 99 -8.76 2.97 46.02
N TYR A 100 -7.97 1.96 46.36
CA TYR A 100 -8.34 0.93 47.36
C TYR A 100 -7.13 0.52 48.18
N TRP A 101 -7.31 0.34 49.47
CA TRP A 101 -6.28 -0.16 50.38
C TRP A 101 -6.87 -1.07 51.45
N THR A 102 -6.08 -2.02 51.89
CA THR A 102 -6.45 -2.95 52.97
C THR A 102 -5.37 -2.99 54.03
N ALA A 103 -5.82 -3.08 55.29
CA ALA A 103 -4.95 -3.16 56.45
C ALA A 103 -4.40 -4.58 56.69
N ASP A 104 -5.14 -5.59 56.24
CA ASP A 104 -4.80 -7.00 56.32
C ASP A 104 -5.38 -7.76 55.12
N VAL A 105 -4.51 -8.18 54.20
CA VAL A 105 -4.91 -8.88 52.97
C VAL A 105 -5.56 -10.25 53.25
N SER A 106 -5.34 -10.86 54.40
CA SER A 106 -5.93 -12.14 54.77
C SER A 106 -7.43 -12.08 54.98
N GLN A 107 -7.94 -10.88 55.28
CA GLN A 107 -9.36 -10.61 55.49
C GLN A 107 -10.02 -9.90 54.32
N ASP A 108 -9.26 -9.62 53.27
CA ASP A 108 -9.73 -8.82 52.13
C ASP A 108 -10.38 -9.70 51.06
N PRO A 109 -11.64 -9.44 50.65
CA PRO A 109 -12.34 -10.28 49.69
C PRO A 109 -11.76 -10.19 48.27
N TYR A 110 -11.06 -9.11 47.93
CA TYR A 110 -10.52 -8.92 46.59
C TYR A 110 -9.07 -9.38 46.43
N TYR A 111 -8.37 -9.70 47.57
CA TYR A 111 -6.95 -10.03 47.53
C TYR A 111 -6.66 -11.30 46.71
N LEU A 112 -5.66 -11.22 45.86
CA LEU A 112 -5.09 -12.35 45.15
C LEU A 112 -3.60 -12.46 45.49
N LYS A 113 -3.19 -13.57 46.10
CA LYS A 113 -1.81 -13.79 46.52
C LYS A 113 -0.84 -13.77 45.35
N TYR A 114 0.09 -12.84 45.39
CA TYR A 114 1.15 -12.67 44.39
C TYR A 114 2.55 -12.87 44.98
N PHE A 115 2.71 -12.47 46.24
CA PHE A 115 3.91 -12.69 47.07
C PHE A 115 3.48 -13.26 48.43
N ASP A 116 4.40 -14.03 49.07
CA ASP A 116 4.06 -14.74 50.31
C ASP A 116 4.10 -13.85 51.56
N ASP A 117 4.82 -12.75 51.50
CA ASP A 117 5.11 -11.86 52.63
C ASP A 117 4.26 -10.57 52.63
N VAL A 118 3.21 -10.48 51.84
CA VAL A 118 2.31 -9.34 51.81
C VAL A 118 1.30 -9.43 52.96
N VAL A 119 1.18 -8.34 53.73
CA VAL A 119 0.22 -8.20 54.82
C VAL A 119 -0.76 -7.06 54.56
N SER A 120 -0.31 -5.93 54.00
CA SER A 120 -1.19 -4.84 53.57
C SER A 120 -0.89 -4.41 52.15
N GLU A 121 -1.89 -3.88 51.47
CA GLU A 121 -1.80 -3.50 50.05
C GLU A 121 -2.54 -2.18 49.81
N LEU A 122 -1.98 -1.33 48.93
CA LEU A 122 -2.57 -0.09 48.42
C LEU A 122 -2.46 -0.07 46.89
N ALA A 123 -3.59 0.14 46.23
CA ALA A 123 -3.62 0.31 44.79
C ALA A 123 -4.36 1.60 44.39
N VAL A 124 -3.84 2.31 43.42
CA VAL A 124 -4.44 3.56 42.88
C VAL A 124 -4.49 3.53 41.38
N PRO A 125 -5.57 4.07 40.74
CA PRO A 125 -5.68 4.12 39.28
C PRO A 125 -4.87 5.25 38.72
N ILE A 126 -4.26 5.03 37.56
CA ILE A 126 -3.75 6.08 36.66
C ILE A 126 -4.85 6.34 35.64
N LEU A 127 -5.43 7.54 35.69
CA LEU A 127 -6.59 7.90 34.89
C LEU A 127 -6.21 8.79 33.69
N ASP A 128 -6.96 8.70 32.60
CA ASP A 128 -6.91 9.66 31.49
C ASP A 128 -7.86 10.86 31.76
N ALA A 129 -7.86 11.85 30.84
CA ALA A 129 -8.71 13.03 30.93
C ALA A 129 -10.22 12.69 30.94
N GLN A 130 -10.62 11.53 30.43
CA GLN A 130 -11.99 11.02 30.41
C GLN A 130 -12.30 10.17 31.65
N LYS A 131 -11.43 10.18 32.67
CA LYS A 131 -11.54 9.38 33.91
C LYS A 131 -11.54 7.86 33.67
N ARG A 132 -10.98 7.37 32.56
CA ARG A 132 -10.82 5.94 32.32
C ARG A 132 -9.48 5.47 32.88
N THR A 133 -9.46 4.30 33.48
CA THR A 133 -8.22 3.71 34.00
C THR A 133 -7.30 3.29 32.84
N ARG A 134 -6.10 3.83 32.79
CA ARG A 134 -5.05 3.51 31.83
C ARG A 134 -4.02 2.53 32.38
N ALA A 135 -3.78 2.64 33.69
CA ALA A 135 -2.91 1.75 34.42
C ALA A 135 -3.28 1.79 35.92
N VAL A 136 -2.66 0.93 36.71
CA VAL A 136 -2.79 0.90 38.17
C VAL A 136 -1.40 0.85 38.78
N ILE A 137 -1.16 1.68 39.78
CA ILE A 137 0.01 1.58 40.67
C ILE A 137 -0.44 0.73 41.86
N ASN A 138 0.29 -0.34 42.13
CA ASN A 138 0.08 -1.22 43.30
C ASN A 138 1.34 -1.18 44.15
N VAL A 139 1.13 -1.08 45.47
CA VAL A 139 2.17 -1.07 46.51
C VAL A 139 1.80 -1.98 47.62
N ASP A 140 2.69 -2.85 48.09
CA ASP A 140 2.50 -3.76 49.20
C ASP A 140 3.49 -3.54 50.34
N SER A 141 3.14 -4.07 51.53
CA SER A 141 3.97 -4.04 52.71
C SER A 141 3.80 -5.31 53.56
N PRO A 142 4.87 -5.82 54.17
CA PRO A 142 4.79 -6.92 55.16
C PRO A 142 4.29 -6.47 56.54
N LYS A 143 3.92 -5.21 56.70
CA LYS A 143 3.41 -4.65 57.97
C LYS A 143 1.89 -4.50 57.90
N THR A 144 1.20 -4.86 59.01
CA THR A 144 -0.24 -4.61 59.15
C THR A 144 -0.51 -3.10 59.24
N ARG A 145 -1.58 -2.62 58.58
CA ARG A 145 -1.99 -1.19 58.58
C ARG A 145 -0.91 -0.23 58.10
N ALA A 146 -0.11 -0.65 57.10
CA ALA A 146 0.94 0.20 56.56
C ALA A 146 0.38 1.39 55.78
N PHE A 147 -0.84 1.27 55.26
CA PHE A 147 -1.42 2.28 54.39
C PHE A 147 -2.75 2.82 54.97
N ASP A 148 -2.94 4.12 54.77
CA ASP A 148 -4.13 4.86 55.14
C ASP A 148 -4.56 5.80 54.01
N LYS A 149 -5.55 6.67 54.27
CA LYS A 149 -6.05 7.63 53.27
C LYS A 149 -4.98 8.64 52.85
N GLU A 150 -4.09 9.09 53.71
CA GLU A 150 -3.05 10.08 53.36
C GLU A 150 -2.05 9.47 52.41
N HIS A 151 -1.66 8.21 52.59
CA HIS A 151 -0.81 7.45 51.65
C HIS A 151 -1.51 7.24 50.32
N ALA A 152 -2.82 6.96 50.30
CA ALA A 152 -3.59 6.82 49.05
C ALA A 152 -3.68 8.15 48.31
N ASP A 153 -3.94 9.26 48.97
CA ASP A 153 -4.00 10.60 48.38
C ASP A 153 -2.65 11.01 47.76
N LEU A 154 -1.54 10.69 48.45
CA LEU A 154 -0.19 10.96 47.93
C LEU A 154 0.16 10.11 46.71
N LEU A 155 -0.18 8.83 46.76
CA LEU A 155 0.07 7.94 45.60
C LEU A 155 -0.82 8.31 44.40
N CYS A 156 -2.06 8.80 44.66
CA CYS A 156 -2.93 9.35 43.60
C CYS A 156 -2.32 10.59 42.92
N ALA A 157 -1.70 11.49 43.67
CA ALA A 157 -1.03 12.67 43.11
C ALA A 157 0.12 12.25 42.15
N LEU A 158 0.87 11.18 42.50
CA LEU A 158 1.89 10.63 41.61
C LEU A 158 1.28 9.90 40.40
N ALA A 159 0.13 9.24 40.58
CA ALA A 159 -0.61 8.61 39.50
C ALA A 159 -1.14 9.64 38.47
N ASP A 160 -1.58 10.81 38.94
CA ASP A 160 -2.01 11.92 38.07
C ASP A 160 -0.87 12.42 37.17
N ILE A 161 0.36 12.55 37.71
CA ILE A 161 1.55 12.89 36.92
C ILE A 161 1.82 11.83 35.86
N ALA A 162 1.74 10.54 36.23
CA ALA A 162 1.90 9.43 35.27
C ALA A 162 0.82 9.46 34.18
N GLY A 163 -0.42 9.75 34.53
CA GLY A 163 -1.57 9.86 33.62
C GLY A 163 -1.37 10.96 32.58
N LEU A 164 -0.93 12.14 33.00
CA LEU A 164 -0.62 13.26 32.11
C LEU A 164 0.48 12.88 31.12
N TRP A 165 1.52 12.22 31.59
CA TRP A 165 2.63 11.79 30.73
C TRP A 165 2.25 10.68 29.75
N LEU A 166 1.43 9.74 30.15
CA LEU A 166 0.86 8.74 29.24
C LEU A 166 0.14 9.41 28.07
N GLN A 167 -0.62 10.47 28.33
CA GLN A 167 -1.30 11.25 27.30
C GLN A 167 -0.31 11.99 26.38
N ILE A 168 0.72 12.61 26.95
CA ILE A 168 1.75 13.33 26.18
C ILE A 168 2.53 12.35 25.28
N ASP A 169 2.91 11.19 25.78
CA ASP A 169 3.64 10.16 25.02
C ASP A 169 2.79 9.61 23.88
N GLU A 170 1.51 9.32 24.14
CA GLU A 170 0.56 8.89 23.10
C GLU A 170 0.38 9.97 22.02
N HIS A 171 0.28 11.24 22.42
CA HIS A 171 0.17 12.35 21.48
C HIS A 171 1.43 12.51 20.62
N ARG A 172 2.62 12.48 21.23
CA ARG A 172 3.91 12.53 20.51
C ARG A 172 4.10 11.37 19.55
N ASN A 173 3.74 10.17 19.95
CA ASN A 173 3.85 8.97 19.11
C ASN A 173 2.91 9.08 17.90
N ARG A 174 1.69 9.62 18.10
CA ARG A 174 0.75 9.92 17.01
C ARG A 174 1.31 10.97 16.05
N GLU A 175 1.83 12.09 16.55
CA GLU A 175 2.42 13.13 15.70
C GLU A 175 3.59 12.60 14.86
N ARG A 176 4.51 11.82 15.47
CA ARG A 176 5.62 11.18 14.75
C ARG A 176 5.13 10.22 13.67
N ALA A 177 4.09 9.47 13.96
CA ALA A 177 3.46 8.60 12.98
C ALA A 177 2.88 9.39 11.80
N PHE A 178 2.29 10.58 12.04
CA PHE A 178 1.71 11.43 11.00
C PHE A 178 2.74 12.02 10.04
N VAL A 179 3.90 12.47 10.52
CA VAL A 179 4.92 13.17 9.69
C VAL A 179 5.41 12.31 8.51
N GLY A 180 5.48 10.98 8.66
CA GLY A 180 5.91 10.07 7.59
C GLY A 180 4.79 9.51 6.70
N ILE A 181 3.52 9.69 7.09
CA ILE A 181 2.37 9.02 6.46
C ILE A 181 2.11 9.58 5.06
N SER A 182 2.04 10.89 4.93
CA SER A 182 1.74 11.56 3.65
C SER A 182 2.69 11.13 2.54
N ALA A 183 4.01 11.14 2.81
CA ALA A 183 5.01 10.73 1.84
C ALA A 183 4.87 9.23 1.46
N ARG A 184 4.58 8.37 2.44
CA ARG A 184 4.38 6.93 2.20
C ARG A 184 3.12 6.62 1.40
N LEU A 185 2.04 7.38 1.60
CA LEU A 185 0.78 7.20 0.87
C LEU A 185 0.90 7.73 -0.56
N LEU A 186 1.49 8.92 -0.75
CA LEU A 186 1.72 9.52 -2.07
C LEU A 186 2.67 8.70 -2.96
N ALA A 187 3.59 7.94 -2.37
CA ALA A 187 4.48 7.01 -3.08
C ALA A 187 3.80 5.71 -3.53
N SER A 188 2.49 5.55 -3.34
CA SER A 188 1.76 4.39 -3.82
C SER A 188 1.58 4.44 -5.35
N GLN A 189 1.71 3.28 -5.99
CA GLN A 189 1.61 3.18 -7.46
C GLN A 189 0.19 2.83 -7.91
N ASP A 190 -0.60 2.22 -7.02
CA ASP A 190 -1.96 1.79 -7.28
C ASP A 190 -2.83 1.89 -6.00
N ILE A 191 -4.14 1.78 -6.18
CA ILE A 191 -5.12 1.87 -5.09
C ILE A 191 -4.98 0.70 -4.11
N HIS A 192 -4.65 -0.51 -4.57
CA HIS A 192 -4.47 -1.67 -3.70
C HIS A 192 -3.31 -1.49 -2.71
N GLY A 193 -2.15 -1.08 -3.21
CA GLY A 193 -0.98 -0.77 -2.40
C GLY A 193 -1.23 0.38 -1.41
N LEU A 194 -1.98 1.41 -1.83
CA LEU A 194 -2.41 2.50 -0.96
C LEU A 194 -3.26 1.98 0.20
N VAL A 195 -4.31 1.20 -0.10
CA VAL A 195 -5.27 0.68 0.89
C VAL A 195 -4.58 -0.22 1.91
N HIS A 196 -3.68 -1.12 1.48
CA HIS A 196 -2.90 -1.95 2.40
C HIS A 196 -2.04 -1.14 3.37
N LYS A 197 -1.40 -0.08 2.88
CA LYS A 197 -0.61 0.81 3.73
C LYS A 197 -1.48 1.55 4.74
N VAL A 198 -2.62 2.07 4.30
CA VAL A 198 -3.59 2.80 5.14
C VAL A 198 -4.10 1.93 6.29
N ILE A 199 -4.57 0.72 5.98
CA ILE A 199 -5.11 -0.20 6.99
C ILE A 199 -4.06 -0.55 8.03
N ARG A 200 -2.81 -0.76 7.62
CA ARG A 200 -1.70 -1.02 8.54
C ARG A 200 -1.40 0.18 9.44
N ILE A 201 -1.34 1.38 8.86
CA ILE A 201 -1.11 2.61 9.62
C ILE A 201 -2.25 2.83 10.64
N ALA A 202 -3.50 2.66 10.22
CA ALA A 202 -4.64 2.78 11.14
C ALA A 202 -4.56 1.78 12.29
N ALA A 203 -4.13 0.53 12.03
CA ALA A 203 -3.95 -0.49 13.05
C ALA A 203 -2.81 -0.19 14.03
N ASP A 204 -1.77 0.52 13.57
CA ASP A 204 -0.67 0.96 14.44
C ASP A 204 -1.08 2.15 15.33
N MET A 205 -2.11 2.92 14.93
CA MET A 205 -2.54 4.13 15.62
C MET A 205 -3.80 3.96 16.47
N LEU A 206 -4.67 3.02 16.11
CA LEU A 206 -5.98 2.81 16.73
C LEU A 206 -6.18 1.32 17.02
N SER A 207 -6.72 1.02 18.21
CA SER A 207 -7.16 -0.33 18.54
C SER A 207 -8.56 -0.58 17.98
N PHE A 208 -8.69 -1.57 17.09
CA PHE A 208 -9.97 -2.02 16.52
C PHE A 208 -9.87 -3.47 16.05
N GLU A 209 -11.00 -4.17 15.97
CA GLU A 209 -11.05 -5.54 15.46
C GLU A 209 -11.40 -5.62 13.98
N ASP A 210 -12.09 -4.63 13.43
CA ASP A 210 -12.39 -4.54 12.00
C ASP A 210 -12.17 -3.13 11.47
N CYS A 211 -11.70 -3.06 10.23
CA CYS A 211 -11.41 -1.82 9.51
C CYS A 211 -11.76 -2.00 8.04
N SER A 212 -12.50 -1.05 7.49
CA SER A 212 -12.97 -1.12 6.10
C SER A 212 -12.89 0.24 5.41
N LEU A 213 -12.39 0.23 4.17
CA LEU A 213 -12.28 1.41 3.32
C LEU A 213 -13.16 1.26 2.09
N PHE A 214 -14.05 2.23 1.88
CA PHE A 214 -14.96 2.30 0.75
C PHE A 214 -14.62 3.51 -0.10
N LEU A 215 -14.64 3.35 -1.43
CA LEU A 215 -14.53 4.47 -2.38
C LEU A 215 -15.82 4.59 -3.18
N VAL A 216 -16.16 5.83 -3.52
CA VAL A 216 -17.26 6.18 -4.41
C VAL A 216 -16.65 6.56 -5.75
N ASP A 217 -17.12 5.94 -6.84
CA ASP A 217 -16.70 6.29 -8.18
C ASP A 217 -17.44 7.57 -8.63
N GLU A 218 -16.79 8.38 -9.48
CA GLU A 218 -17.37 9.62 -9.98
C GLU A 218 -18.66 9.33 -10.77
N GLY A 219 -19.74 10.00 -10.39
CA GLY A 219 -21.06 9.81 -11.01
C GLY A 219 -21.80 8.55 -10.57
N SER A 220 -21.30 7.83 -9.57
CA SER A 220 -21.95 6.64 -9.01
C SER A 220 -22.54 6.94 -7.64
N ASP A 221 -23.74 6.42 -7.39
CA ASP A 221 -24.40 6.46 -6.08
C ASP A 221 -24.03 5.24 -5.22
N VAL A 222 -22.87 4.61 -5.48
CA VAL A 222 -22.44 3.39 -4.81
C VAL A 222 -21.05 3.54 -4.22
N ALA A 223 -20.93 3.28 -2.92
CA ALA A 223 -19.66 3.16 -2.22
C ALA A 223 -19.21 1.68 -2.23
N LYS A 224 -18.08 1.37 -2.88
CA LYS A 224 -17.54 0.02 -3.07
C LYS A 224 -16.41 -0.25 -2.09
N LEU A 225 -16.40 -1.43 -1.46
CA LEU A 225 -15.32 -1.88 -0.57
C LEU A 225 -14.04 -2.13 -1.38
N VAL A 226 -13.00 -1.32 -1.13
CA VAL A 226 -11.69 -1.44 -1.79
C VAL A 226 -10.62 -2.07 -0.89
N GLY A 227 -10.87 -2.15 0.41
CA GLY A 227 -10.01 -2.86 1.34
C GLY A 227 -10.62 -3.03 2.72
N SER A 228 -10.23 -4.10 3.41
CA SER A 228 -10.67 -4.41 4.76
C SER A 228 -9.62 -5.24 5.48
N ARG A 229 -9.54 -5.05 6.81
CA ARG A 229 -8.90 -5.94 7.76
C ARG A 229 -9.97 -6.44 8.73
N GLY A 230 -10.28 -7.73 8.68
CA GLY A 230 -11.31 -8.37 9.48
C GLY A 230 -12.26 -9.22 8.63
N ALA A 231 -13.51 -9.31 9.01
CA ALA A 231 -14.50 -10.21 8.43
C ALA A 231 -14.82 -9.96 6.95
N LEU A 232 -14.71 -8.71 6.50
CA LEU A 232 -14.99 -8.33 5.11
C LEU A 232 -13.78 -8.48 4.17
N SER A 233 -12.61 -8.87 4.65
CA SER A 233 -11.37 -8.95 3.85
C SER A 233 -11.50 -9.85 2.61
N ARG A 234 -12.24 -10.96 2.71
CA ARG A 234 -12.52 -11.88 1.59
C ARG A 234 -13.62 -11.38 0.62
N LYS A 235 -14.29 -10.30 0.97
CA LYS A 235 -15.41 -9.72 0.20
C LYS A 235 -15.04 -8.39 -0.47
N VAL A 236 -13.76 -8.02 -0.49
CA VAL A 236 -13.26 -6.82 -1.17
C VAL A 236 -13.67 -6.87 -2.64
N GLY A 237 -14.13 -5.74 -3.17
CA GLY A 237 -14.65 -5.61 -4.53
C GLY A 237 -16.09 -6.10 -4.74
N ARG A 238 -16.71 -6.80 -3.76
CA ARG A 238 -18.07 -7.36 -3.87
C ARG A 238 -19.10 -6.65 -2.98
N VAL A 239 -18.66 -6.09 -1.85
CA VAL A 239 -19.53 -5.38 -0.91
C VAL A 239 -19.69 -3.94 -1.37
N THR A 240 -20.93 -3.48 -1.43
CA THR A 240 -21.30 -2.12 -1.81
C THR A 240 -22.36 -1.55 -0.87
N TYR A 241 -22.36 -0.22 -0.73
CA TYR A 241 -23.42 0.52 -0.05
C TYR A 241 -23.97 1.59 -1.00
N THR A 242 -25.30 1.74 -1.05
CA THR A 242 -25.92 2.88 -1.74
C THR A 242 -25.63 4.15 -0.93
N VAL A 243 -25.26 5.23 -1.61
CA VAL A 243 -25.04 6.54 -0.99
C VAL A 243 -26.34 7.01 -0.32
N GLY A 244 -26.29 7.24 1.00
CA GLY A 244 -27.46 7.58 1.83
C GLY A 244 -28.03 6.41 2.61
N GLU A 245 -27.67 5.17 2.32
CA GLU A 245 -28.22 3.99 2.97
C GLU A 245 -27.28 3.42 4.05
N GLY A 246 -27.82 3.17 5.24
CA GLY A 246 -27.05 2.69 6.40
C GLY A 246 -26.03 3.71 6.90
N LEU A 247 -25.24 3.37 7.91
CA LEU A 247 -24.25 4.27 8.49
C LEU A 247 -23.18 4.69 7.46
N THR A 248 -22.67 3.73 6.70
CA THR A 248 -21.61 3.98 5.68
C THR A 248 -22.13 4.85 4.54
N GLY A 249 -23.29 4.53 3.96
CA GLY A 249 -23.88 5.33 2.89
C GLY A 249 -24.31 6.72 3.37
N TRP A 250 -24.76 6.86 4.62
CA TRP A 250 -25.09 8.15 5.21
C TRP A 250 -23.84 9.05 5.31
N ILE A 251 -22.71 8.51 5.78
CA ILE A 251 -21.43 9.24 5.82
C ILE A 251 -21.03 9.68 4.41
N ALA A 252 -21.17 8.80 3.42
CA ALA A 252 -20.85 9.10 2.03
C ALA A 252 -21.70 10.26 1.48
N LYS A 253 -22.99 10.33 1.86
CA LYS A 253 -23.92 11.37 1.42
C LYS A 253 -23.70 12.72 2.10
N HIS A 254 -23.62 12.71 3.44
CA HIS A 254 -23.62 13.94 4.23
C HIS A 254 -22.22 14.46 4.53
N GLY A 255 -21.18 13.63 4.33
CA GLY A 255 -19.81 13.99 4.63
C GLY A 255 -19.54 14.26 6.11
N GLN A 256 -20.34 13.74 7.02
CA GLN A 256 -20.16 13.90 8.46
C GLN A 256 -19.72 12.58 9.08
N ALA A 257 -18.83 12.65 10.06
CA ALA A 257 -18.42 11.48 10.81
C ALA A 257 -19.57 10.94 11.68
N ILE A 258 -19.56 9.63 11.89
CA ILE A 258 -20.46 8.97 12.85
C ILE A 258 -19.59 8.23 13.87
N ARG A 259 -19.79 8.54 15.14
CA ARG A 259 -19.20 7.85 16.28
C ARG A 259 -20.32 7.40 17.22
N THR A 260 -20.46 6.10 17.43
CA THR A 260 -21.48 5.52 18.29
C THR A 260 -20.97 4.31 19.03
N SER A 261 -21.37 4.16 20.29
CA SER A 261 -21.09 2.99 21.14
C SER A 261 -22.01 1.80 20.85
N ASN A 262 -23.15 2.06 20.22
CA ASN A 262 -24.11 1.03 19.83
C ASN A 262 -24.72 1.35 18.48
N PRO A 263 -24.12 0.88 17.38
CA PRO A 263 -24.61 1.16 16.04
C PRO A 263 -26.05 0.67 15.80
N LYS A 264 -26.51 -0.37 16.50
CA LYS A 264 -27.88 -0.88 16.37
C LYS A 264 -28.95 0.09 16.89
N SER A 265 -28.63 0.92 17.88
CA SER A 265 -29.56 1.93 18.41
C SER A 265 -29.61 3.17 17.54
N ASP A 266 -28.71 3.30 16.57
CA ASP A 266 -28.71 4.42 15.62
C ASP A 266 -29.83 4.24 14.59
N PRO A 267 -30.73 5.22 14.40
CA PRO A 267 -31.86 5.10 13.46
C PRO A 267 -31.44 4.92 11.99
N ARG A 268 -30.20 5.23 11.67
CA ARG A 268 -29.59 5.02 10.34
C ARG A 268 -29.10 3.60 10.10
N TRP A 269 -29.00 2.78 11.16
CA TRP A 269 -28.58 1.39 11.05
C TRP A 269 -29.54 0.56 10.20
N ARG A 270 -29.00 -0.26 9.29
CA ARG A 270 -29.77 -1.16 8.41
C ARG A 270 -29.35 -2.61 8.47
N GLY A 271 -28.33 -2.96 9.26
CA GLY A 271 -27.83 -4.33 9.37
C GLY A 271 -27.18 -4.90 8.10
N LEU A 272 -26.80 -4.05 7.15
CA LEU A 272 -26.15 -4.46 5.90
C LEU A 272 -24.69 -4.80 6.17
N HIS A 273 -24.22 -5.96 5.63
CA HIS A 273 -22.83 -6.37 5.66
C HIS A 273 -22.18 -6.25 7.05
N CYS A 274 -22.79 -6.93 8.06
CA CYS A 274 -22.26 -6.94 9.41
C CYS A 274 -20.93 -7.68 9.49
N GLU A 275 -19.93 -7.06 10.12
CA GLU A 275 -18.60 -7.61 10.37
C GLU A 275 -18.62 -8.62 11.52
N PHE A 276 -19.49 -8.41 12.49
CA PHE A 276 -19.70 -9.26 13.65
C PHE A 276 -21.17 -9.68 13.75
N PRO A 277 -21.46 -10.79 14.46
CA PRO A 277 -22.81 -11.07 14.88
C PRO A 277 -23.41 -9.82 15.55
N PRO A 278 -24.68 -9.49 15.30
CA PRO A 278 -25.28 -8.29 15.83
C PRO A 278 -25.15 -8.10 17.34
N GLU A 279 -25.12 -9.17 18.12
CA GLU A 279 -24.95 -9.21 19.58
C GLU A 279 -23.52 -8.85 20.02
N GLU A 280 -22.53 -9.13 19.20
CA GLU A 280 -21.12 -8.83 19.47
C GLU A 280 -20.70 -7.43 18.99
N MET A 281 -21.56 -6.75 18.23
CA MET A 281 -21.24 -5.44 17.70
C MET A 281 -21.21 -4.41 18.83
N GLY A 282 -20.06 -3.80 19.01
CA GLY A 282 -19.79 -2.74 19.97
C GLY A 282 -19.76 -1.36 19.33
N ALA A 283 -18.63 -0.65 19.46
CA ALA A 283 -18.50 0.70 18.95
C ALA A 283 -18.22 0.74 17.44
N PHE A 284 -18.77 1.77 16.80
CA PHE A 284 -18.53 2.12 15.41
C PHE A 284 -17.99 3.55 15.31
N LEU A 285 -16.97 3.73 14.48
CA LEU A 285 -16.47 5.03 14.07
C LEU A 285 -16.26 5.01 12.56
N GLY A 286 -16.93 5.92 11.86
CA GLY A 286 -16.77 6.11 10.43
C GLY A 286 -16.55 7.58 10.09
N VAL A 287 -15.63 7.86 9.19
CA VAL A 287 -15.29 9.20 8.74
C VAL A 287 -15.33 9.31 7.22
N PRO A 288 -15.71 10.45 6.66
CA PRO A 288 -15.70 10.66 5.22
C PRO A 288 -14.25 10.82 4.71
N ILE A 289 -13.95 10.19 3.58
CA ILE A 289 -12.76 10.49 2.80
C ILE A 289 -13.13 11.61 1.85
N ARG A 290 -12.53 12.78 2.03
CA ARG A 290 -12.84 13.97 1.26
C ARG A 290 -11.73 14.38 0.33
N TYR A 291 -12.11 14.96 -0.81
CA TYR A 291 -11.20 15.69 -1.66
C TYR A 291 -11.90 16.95 -2.18
N ARG A 292 -11.32 18.14 -1.93
CA ARG A 292 -11.97 19.43 -2.12
C ARG A 292 -13.31 19.46 -1.37
N GLU A 293 -14.40 19.74 -2.04
CA GLU A 293 -15.74 19.81 -1.43
C GLU A 293 -16.52 18.48 -1.50
N GLY A 294 -15.99 17.46 -2.21
CA GLY A 294 -16.68 16.18 -2.43
C GLY A 294 -16.23 15.06 -1.47
N VAL A 295 -17.17 14.16 -1.17
CA VAL A 295 -16.87 12.89 -0.48
C VAL A 295 -16.56 11.85 -1.55
N ILE A 296 -15.35 11.29 -1.51
CA ILE A 296 -14.88 10.27 -2.45
C ILE A 296 -14.82 8.88 -1.84
N GLY A 297 -15.21 8.75 -0.57
CA GLY A 297 -15.22 7.47 0.12
C GLY A 297 -15.53 7.58 1.60
N VAL A 298 -15.47 6.44 2.29
CA VAL A 298 -15.67 6.31 3.73
C VAL A 298 -14.61 5.38 4.31
N PHE A 299 -14.01 5.81 5.41
CA PHE A 299 -13.09 5.01 6.19
C PHE A 299 -13.72 4.72 7.54
N ARG A 300 -13.88 3.44 7.90
CA ARG A 300 -14.54 3.04 9.15
C ARG A 300 -13.78 1.99 9.90
N VAL A 301 -13.92 2.02 11.22
CA VAL A 301 -13.36 1.06 12.17
C VAL A 301 -14.45 0.61 13.15
N LEU A 302 -14.36 -0.62 13.63
CA LEU A 302 -15.32 -1.21 14.55
C LEU A 302 -14.60 -1.90 15.69
N ARG A 303 -15.26 -1.86 16.87
CA ARG A 303 -14.89 -2.63 18.06
C ARG A 303 -15.99 -3.59 18.43
N ARG A 304 -15.62 -4.75 18.93
CA ARG A 304 -16.58 -5.68 19.53
C ARG A 304 -17.11 -5.12 20.83
N ARG A 305 -18.32 -5.53 21.19
CA ARG A 305 -18.87 -5.25 22.52
C ARG A 305 -17.95 -5.87 23.57
N SER A 306 -17.61 -5.10 24.60
CA SER A 306 -16.86 -5.63 25.71
C SER A 306 -17.66 -6.75 26.40
N LYS A 307 -16.96 -7.82 26.76
CA LYS A 307 -17.53 -8.90 27.59
C LYS A 307 -17.75 -8.45 29.03
N PHE A 308 -17.19 -7.31 29.41
CA PHE A 308 -17.25 -6.76 30.76
C PHE A 308 -18.16 -5.54 30.76
N PRO A 309 -19.28 -5.55 31.53
CA PRO A 309 -20.25 -4.44 31.56
C PRO A 309 -19.68 -3.10 32.01
N TRP A 310 -18.59 -3.14 32.77
CA TRP A 310 -17.90 -1.97 33.32
C TRP A 310 -16.78 -1.42 32.41
N PHE A 311 -16.46 -2.10 31.35
CA PHE A 311 -15.45 -1.65 30.40
C PHE A 311 -16.11 -1.00 29.16
N ASN A 312 -16.02 0.32 29.11
CA ASN A 312 -16.55 1.06 27.97
C ASN A 312 -15.52 1.06 26.83
N ASN A 313 -15.82 0.32 25.77
CA ASN A 313 -14.97 0.19 24.57
C ASN A 313 -15.36 1.18 23.48
N GLU A 314 -15.79 2.39 23.81
CA GLU A 314 -16.18 3.44 22.87
C GLU A 314 -14.96 4.09 22.22
N PHE A 315 -15.15 4.59 20.98
CA PHE A 315 -14.18 5.48 20.37
C PHE A 315 -14.27 6.87 21.00
N THR A 316 -13.11 7.50 21.17
CA THR A 316 -13.01 8.87 21.71
C THR A 316 -13.07 9.91 20.60
N ALA A 317 -13.27 11.18 20.96
CA ALA A 317 -13.17 12.30 20.02
C ALA A 317 -11.75 12.44 19.45
N GLU A 318 -10.72 12.10 20.21
CA GLU A 318 -9.34 12.08 19.72
C GLU A 318 -9.11 11.00 18.66
N GLU A 319 -9.63 9.80 18.88
CA GLU A 319 -9.56 8.70 17.91
C GLU A 319 -10.32 9.02 16.61
N GLU A 320 -11.45 9.73 16.73
CA GLU A 320 -12.17 10.29 15.59
C GLU A 320 -11.30 11.29 14.82
N GLY A 321 -10.60 12.20 15.52
CA GLY A 321 -9.66 13.14 14.91
C GLY A 321 -8.50 12.47 14.20
N VAL A 322 -7.96 11.39 14.77
CA VAL A 322 -6.91 10.57 14.14
C VAL A 322 -7.41 9.94 12.84
N LEU A 323 -8.57 9.28 12.88
CA LEU A 323 -9.15 8.62 11.71
C LEU A 323 -9.52 9.65 10.62
N ALA A 324 -10.06 10.80 11.00
CA ALA A 324 -10.38 11.89 10.09
C ALA A 324 -9.12 12.46 9.40
N SER A 325 -8.03 12.63 10.15
CA SER A 325 -6.75 13.09 9.60
C SER A 325 -6.17 12.08 8.59
N LEU A 326 -6.25 10.79 8.89
CA LEU A 326 -5.90 9.73 7.93
C LEU A 326 -6.79 9.78 6.68
N ALA A 327 -8.10 9.99 6.84
CA ALA A 327 -9.05 10.07 5.73
C ALA A 327 -8.72 11.23 4.78
N ILE A 328 -8.26 12.38 5.27
CA ILE A 328 -7.79 13.50 4.46
C ILE A 328 -6.59 13.10 3.60
N GLN A 329 -5.61 12.42 4.20
CA GLN A 329 -4.41 11.96 3.48
C GLN A 329 -4.74 10.90 2.42
N ILE A 330 -5.67 10.01 2.73
CA ILE A 330 -6.19 9.02 1.78
C ILE A 330 -6.86 9.73 0.59
N GLY A 331 -7.67 10.74 0.86
CA GLY A 331 -8.33 11.53 -0.17
C GLY A 331 -7.35 12.14 -1.17
N ALA A 332 -6.30 12.77 -0.67
CA ALA A 332 -5.23 13.34 -1.49
C ALA A 332 -4.49 12.27 -2.30
N ALA A 333 -4.16 11.11 -1.69
CA ALA A 333 -3.44 10.04 -2.35
C ALA A 333 -4.28 9.35 -3.44
N VAL A 334 -5.57 9.07 -3.18
CA VAL A 334 -6.49 8.48 -4.16
C VAL A 334 -6.63 9.39 -5.38
N GLN A 335 -6.79 10.70 -5.15
CA GLN A 335 -6.93 11.65 -6.24
C GLN A 335 -5.65 11.80 -7.07
N ASN A 336 -4.50 11.74 -6.41
CA ASN A 336 -3.21 11.75 -7.11
C ASN A 336 -3.09 10.54 -8.06
N LEU A 337 -3.50 9.35 -7.60
CA LEU A 337 -3.53 8.14 -8.44
C LEU A 337 -4.51 8.30 -9.63
N ARG A 338 -5.74 8.78 -9.38
CA ARG A 338 -6.73 9.04 -10.44
C ARG A 338 -6.24 10.08 -11.46
N LEU A 339 -5.58 11.14 -11.01
CA LEU A 339 -5.01 12.15 -11.91
C LEU A 339 -3.88 11.58 -12.77
N LYS A 340 -3.00 10.74 -12.20
CA LYS A 340 -1.96 10.04 -12.96
C LYS A 340 -2.57 9.15 -14.05
N GLU A 341 -3.58 8.37 -13.72
CA GLU A 341 -4.30 7.53 -14.68
C GLU A 341 -4.91 8.37 -15.82
N ARG A 342 -5.59 9.49 -15.49
CA ARG A 342 -6.16 10.42 -16.49
C ARG A 342 -5.10 11.06 -17.37
N ILE A 343 -3.94 11.46 -16.82
CA ILE A 343 -2.83 12.03 -17.61
C ILE A 343 -2.30 10.99 -18.59
N ILE A 344 -2.12 9.74 -18.16
CA ILE A 344 -1.66 8.65 -19.02
C ILE A 344 -2.71 8.41 -20.13
N GLU A 345 -3.99 8.35 -19.80
CA GLU A 345 -5.07 8.12 -20.76
C GLU A 345 -5.21 9.28 -21.75
N SER A 346 -5.15 10.53 -21.26
CA SER A 346 -5.15 11.73 -22.12
C SER A 346 -3.93 11.78 -23.05
N GLY A 347 -2.75 11.43 -22.54
CA GLY A 347 -1.54 11.33 -23.37
C GLY A 347 -1.67 10.27 -24.46
N ARG A 348 -2.26 9.12 -24.13
CA ARG A 348 -2.61 8.08 -25.12
C ARG A 348 -3.59 8.60 -26.17
N MET A 349 -4.66 9.29 -25.77
CA MET A 349 -5.64 9.86 -26.69
C MET A 349 -5.06 10.93 -27.61
N ALA A 350 -4.18 11.80 -27.12
CA ALA A 350 -3.46 12.77 -27.93
C ALA A 350 -2.56 12.11 -28.98
N ALA A 351 -1.80 11.09 -28.56
CA ALA A 351 -0.97 10.28 -29.47
C ALA A 351 -1.83 9.56 -30.53
N TRP A 352 -3.01 9.08 -30.16
CA TRP A 352 -3.98 8.48 -31.10
C TRP A 352 -4.50 9.49 -32.13
N GLY A 353 -4.79 10.71 -31.70
CA GLY A 353 -5.24 11.78 -32.61
C GLY A 353 -4.19 12.14 -33.67
N GLU A 354 -2.94 12.35 -33.25
CA GLU A 354 -1.82 12.61 -34.16
C GLU A 354 -1.56 11.43 -35.11
N MET A 355 -1.63 10.21 -34.59
CA MET A 355 -1.46 8.97 -35.33
C MET A 355 -2.53 8.80 -36.41
N SER A 356 -3.81 9.04 -36.07
CA SER A 356 -4.91 8.94 -37.01
C SER A 356 -4.79 9.95 -38.14
N ALA A 357 -4.34 11.17 -37.87
CA ALA A 357 -4.09 12.19 -38.88
C ALA A 357 -2.95 11.81 -39.85
N ARG A 358 -1.83 11.29 -39.32
CA ARG A 358 -0.70 10.81 -40.16
C ARG A 358 -1.10 9.62 -41.02
N LEU A 359 -1.84 8.67 -40.48
CA LEU A 359 -2.36 7.52 -41.24
C LEU A 359 -3.30 7.94 -42.36
N ALA A 360 -4.27 8.83 -42.08
CA ALA A 360 -5.17 9.35 -43.09
C ALA A 360 -4.41 10.04 -44.23
N HIS A 361 -3.34 10.80 -43.91
CA HIS A 361 -2.48 11.44 -44.90
C HIS A 361 -1.71 10.42 -45.76
N MET A 362 -1.08 9.42 -45.13
CA MET A 362 -0.33 8.38 -45.85
C MET A 362 -1.21 7.52 -46.74
N MET A 363 -2.38 7.11 -46.22
CA MET A 363 -3.36 6.35 -47.00
C MET A 363 -3.94 7.18 -48.15
N GLY A 364 -4.27 8.46 -47.89
CA GLY A 364 -4.75 9.39 -48.89
C GLY A 364 -3.78 9.56 -50.06
N ASN A 365 -2.48 9.71 -49.76
CA ASN A 365 -1.43 9.82 -50.81
C ASN A 365 -1.33 8.55 -51.67
N ARG A 366 -1.45 7.36 -51.07
CA ARG A 366 -1.42 6.08 -51.82
C ARG A 366 -2.69 5.86 -52.65
N VAL A 367 -3.86 6.16 -52.09
CA VAL A 367 -5.11 6.13 -52.86
C VAL A 367 -5.09 7.10 -54.01
N PHE A 368 -4.53 8.30 -53.83
CA PHE A 368 -4.37 9.30 -54.89
C PHE A 368 -3.46 8.80 -56.02
N ALA A 369 -2.32 8.16 -55.70
CA ALA A 369 -1.43 7.58 -56.67
C ALA A 369 -2.10 6.46 -57.47
N ILE A 370 -2.77 5.50 -56.78
CA ILE A 370 -3.51 4.41 -57.41
C ILE A 370 -4.60 4.97 -58.37
N LYS A 371 -5.31 6.03 -57.92
CA LYS A 371 -6.35 6.66 -58.74
C LYS A 371 -5.75 7.37 -59.97
N GLY A 372 -4.54 7.95 -59.84
CA GLY A 372 -3.81 8.51 -60.94
C GLY A 372 -3.44 7.44 -61.99
N ASP A 373 -2.85 6.32 -61.55
CA ASP A 373 -2.50 5.20 -62.43
C ASP A 373 -3.75 4.56 -63.10
N LEU A 374 -4.88 4.50 -62.38
CA LEU A 374 -6.15 4.01 -62.91
C LEU A 374 -6.72 4.95 -64.01
N ASN A 375 -6.70 6.27 -63.79
CA ASN A 375 -7.16 7.24 -64.76
C ASN A 375 -6.29 7.23 -66.04
N GLU A 376 -4.96 7.06 -65.87
CA GLU A 376 -4.05 6.93 -66.98
C GLU A 376 -4.31 5.63 -67.76
N LEU A 377 -4.59 4.52 -67.07
CA LEU A 377 -4.96 3.26 -67.70
C LEU A 377 -6.29 3.37 -68.49
N GLU A 378 -7.29 4.05 -67.94
CA GLU A 378 -8.58 4.33 -68.63
C GLU A 378 -8.37 5.21 -69.86
N TYR A 379 -7.52 6.24 -69.74
CA TYR A 379 -7.19 7.10 -70.88
C TYR A 379 -6.48 6.34 -72.01
N GLN A 380 -5.48 5.53 -71.69
CA GLN A 380 -4.77 4.69 -72.65
C GLN A 380 -5.65 3.64 -73.31
N LEU A 381 -6.58 3.02 -72.59
CA LEU A 381 -7.60 2.10 -73.12
C LEU A 381 -8.53 2.78 -74.11
N SER A 382 -8.82 4.06 -73.95
CA SER A 382 -9.71 4.84 -74.87
C SER A 382 -9.03 5.21 -76.18
N GLN A 383 -7.70 5.14 -76.26
CA GLN A 383 -6.84 5.47 -77.40
C GLN A 383 -6.39 4.24 -78.15
N SER A 384 -7.28 3.44 -78.74
CA SER A 384 -7.21 2.10 -79.34
C SER A 384 -5.96 1.59 -80.07
N ASP A 385 -4.74 2.09 -79.86
CA ASP A 385 -3.57 1.70 -80.62
C ASP A 385 -2.26 1.62 -79.78
N GLN A 386 -2.31 1.05 -78.58
CA GLN A 386 -1.09 1.02 -77.73
C GLN A 386 -0.64 -0.33 -77.22
N SER A 387 0.66 -0.51 -77.10
CA SER A 387 1.38 -1.71 -76.77
C SER A 387 1.05 -2.28 -75.39
N CYS A 388 0.84 -3.58 -75.32
CA CYS A 388 0.57 -4.41 -74.13
C CYS A 388 1.52 -4.14 -72.93
N ARG A 389 2.69 -3.54 -73.17
CA ARG A 389 3.73 -3.27 -72.14
C ARG A 389 3.39 -2.11 -71.19
N GLN A 390 2.79 -1.02 -71.70
CA GLN A 390 2.39 0.11 -70.87
C GLN A 390 1.22 -0.21 -69.92
N PHE A 391 0.29 -1.04 -70.40
CA PHE A 391 -0.80 -1.55 -69.52
C PHE A 391 -0.29 -2.44 -68.40
N GLN A 392 0.73 -3.28 -68.67
CA GLN A 392 1.36 -4.09 -67.65
C GLN A 392 2.08 -3.23 -66.58
N GLU A 393 2.81 -2.18 -66.96
CA GLU A 393 3.46 -1.28 -65.99
C GLU A 393 2.49 -0.54 -65.11
N LEU A 394 1.36 -0.01 -65.64
CA LEU A 394 0.31 0.64 -64.88
C LEU A 394 -0.40 -0.34 -63.92
N ALA A 395 -0.73 -1.54 -64.38
CA ALA A 395 -1.30 -2.57 -63.55
C ALA A 395 -0.37 -3.02 -62.40
N GLU A 396 0.93 -3.14 -62.68
CA GLU A 396 1.94 -3.41 -61.66
C GLU A 396 2.06 -2.27 -60.63
N ASN A 397 1.98 -1.00 -61.05
CA ASN A 397 2.00 0.15 -60.16
C ASN A 397 0.78 0.18 -59.24
N ILE A 398 -0.41 -0.09 -59.77
CA ILE A 398 -1.65 -0.21 -59.01
C ILE A 398 -1.50 -1.35 -57.98
N HIS A 399 -1.02 -2.53 -58.39
CA HIS A 399 -0.81 -3.66 -57.48
C HIS A 399 0.17 -3.33 -56.34
N LYS A 400 1.29 -2.67 -56.65
CA LYS A 400 2.26 -2.19 -55.66
C LYS A 400 1.64 -1.19 -54.71
N GLY A 401 0.77 -0.28 -55.22
CA GLY A 401 0.04 0.68 -54.41
C GLY A 401 -0.93 0.02 -53.42
N VAL A 402 -1.73 -0.95 -53.90
CA VAL A 402 -2.68 -1.70 -53.06
C VAL A 402 -1.95 -2.50 -52.00
N PHE A 403 -0.91 -3.24 -52.38
CA PHE A 403 -0.09 -4.02 -51.44
C PHE A 403 0.49 -3.12 -50.33
N ARG A 404 0.94 -1.91 -50.69
CA ARG A 404 1.46 -0.96 -49.70
C ARG A 404 0.38 -0.42 -48.75
N LEU A 405 -0.88 -0.30 -49.21
CA LEU A 405 -2.00 0.05 -48.33
C LEU A 405 -2.32 -1.08 -47.35
N GLU A 406 -2.27 -2.34 -47.81
CA GLU A 406 -2.47 -3.50 -46.96
C GLU A 406 -1.41 -3.59 -45.86
N GLU A 407 -0.13 -3.36 -46.19
CA GLU A 407 0.96 -3.28 -45.22
C GLU A 407 0.70 -2.19 -44.18
N ILE A 408 0.31 -0.99 -44.57
CA ILE A 408 0.00 0.14 -43.68
C ILE A 408 -1.15 -0.24 -42.73
N LEU A 409 -2.22 -0.83 -43.26
CA LEU A 409 -3.36 -1.27 -42.46
C LEU A 409 -2.98 -2.36 -41.45
N GLN A 410 -2.13 -3.31 -41.86
CA GLN A 410 -1.68 -4.40 -40.98
C GLN A 410 -0.78 -3.88 -39.84
N GLU A 411 0.22 -3.01 -40.16
CA GLU A 411 1.06 -2.39 -39.14
C GLU A 411 0.22 -1.57 -38.14
N PHE A 412 -0.80 -0.86 -38.63
CA PHE A 412 -1.72 -0.13 -37.76
C PHE A 412 -2.54 -1.06 -36.85
N ARG A 413 -3.09 -2.14 -37.40
CA ARG A 413 -3.81 -3.15 -36.61
C ARG A 413 -2.93 -3.75 -35.53
N ASP A 414 -1.70 -4.09 -35.87
CA ASP A 414 -0.72 -4.67 -34.94
C ASP A 414 -0.38 -3.70 -33.82
N PHE A 415 -0.23 -2.40 -34.14
CA PHE A 415 -0.02 -1.35 -33.15
C PHE A 415 -1.22 -1.21 -32.21
N VAL A 416 -2.46 -1.13 -32.72
CA VAL A 416 -3.68 -1.01 -31.91
C VAL A 416 -3.86 -2.21 -30.99
N LEU A 417 -3.56 -3.41 -31.46
CA LEU A 417 -3.73 -4.66 -30.73
C LEU A 417 -2.51 -5.07 -29.90
N ALA A 418 -1.43 -4.30 -29.91
CA ALA A 418 -0.17 -4.62 -29.22
C ALA A 418 -0.34 -4.87 -27.73
N THR A 419 -1.28 -4.17 -27.08
CA THR A 419 -1.52 -4.24 -25.63
C THR A 419 -2.60 -5.23 -25.20
N GLN A 420 -3.32 -5.87 -26.15
CA GLN A 420 -4.30 -6.92 -25.85
C GLN A 420 -3.57 -8.25 -25.80
N LEU A 421 -3.44 -8.85 -24.61
CA LEU A 421 -2.66 -10.05 -24.37
C LEU A 421 -3.53 -11.26 -24.02
N THR A 422 -3.16 -12.43 -24.55
CA THR A 422 -3.62 -13.73 -24.09
C THR A 422 -2.43 -14.44 -23.45
N LEU A 423 -2.35 -14.37 -22.11
CA LEU A 423 -1.19 -14.85 -21.36
C LEU A 423 -1.22 -16.36 -21.16
N SER A 424 -0.06 -17.00 -21.39
CA SER A 424 0.23 -18.40 -21.08
C SER A 424 1.61 -18.53 -20.43
N GLU A 425 1.91 -19.71 -19.88
CA GLU A 425 3.20 -19.96 -19.23
C GLU A 425 4.22 -20.42 -20.26
N GLU A 426 5.21 -19.57 -20.60
CA GLU A 426 6.10 -19.73 -21.73
C GLU A 426 7.58 -19.74 -21.33
N ASP A 427 8.40 -20.44 -22.13
CA ASP A 427 9.86 -20.36 -22.10
C ASP A 427 10.35 -19.31 -23.09
N VAL A 428 11.01 -18.30 -22.57
CA VAL A 428 11.49 -17.15 -23.40
C VAL A 428 12.60 -17.55 -24.36
N SER A 429 13.44 -18.54 -24.00
CA SER A 429 14.50 -19.04 -24.88
C SER A 429 13.94 -19.80 -26.07
N ASP A 430 12.85 -20.54 -25.85
CA ASP A 430 12.14 -21.22 -26.94
C ASP A 430 11.42 -20.25 -27.86
N LEU A 431 10.78 -19.22 -27.31
CA LEU A 431 10.17 -18.15 -28.12
C LEU A 431 11.21 -17.40 -28.97
N ALA A 432 12.40 -17.14 -28.40
CA ALA A 432 13.48 -16.51 -29.14
C ALA A 432 14.01 -17.41 -30.28
N ARG A 433 14.14 -18.73 -30.03
CA ARG A 433 14.53 -19.71 -31.04
C ARG A 433 13.51 -19.78 -32.18
N GLN A 434 12.23 -19.90 -31.85
CA GLN A 434 11.13 -19.93 -32.82
C GLN A 434 11.11 -18.66 -33.70
N ALA A 435 11.25 -17.49 -33.08
CA ALA A 435 11.27 -16.24 -33.81
C ALA A 435 12.45 -16.16 -34.79
N VAL A 436 13.63 -16.63 -34.38
CA VAL A 436 14.81 -16.68 -35.27
C VAL A 436 14.59 -17.67 -36.41
N GLU A 437 14.08 -18.86 -36.14
CA GLU A 437 13.79 -19.87 -37.16
C GLU A 437 12.76 -19.41 -38.20
N GLU A 438 11.76 -18.65 -37.77
CA GLU A 438 10.68 -18.15 -38.60
C GLU A 438 11.06 -16.90 -39.41
N PHE A 439 11.75 -15.93 -38.78
CA PHE A 439 11.93 -14.59 -39.34
C PHE A 439 13.36 -14.27 -39.80
N PHE A 440 14.37 -15.04 -39.40
CA PHE A 440 15.73 -14.81 -39.90
C PHE A 440 15.89 -15.32 -41.34
N PRO A 441 16.32 -14.49 -42.31
CA PRO A 441 16.35 -14.88 -43.72
C PRO A 441 17.36 -16.01 -43.97
N LYS A 442 16.95 -17.07 -44.66
CA LYS A 442 17.81 -18.22 -45.01
C LYS A 442 19.01 -17.85 -45.88
N ARG A 443 18.92 -16.76 -46.66
CA ARG A 443 19.98 -16.20 -47.48
C ARG A 443 20.23 -14.77 -47.00
N SER A 444 20.95 -14.62 -45.91
CA SER A 444 21.32 -13.32 -45.34
C SER A 444 22.84 -13.14 -45.39
N PRO A 445 23.35 -11.92 -45.70
CA PRO A 445 24.74 -11.62 -45.50
C PRO A 445 25.13 -11.53 -44.01
N VAL A 446 24.13 -11.42 -43.12
CA VAL A 446 24.32 -11.34 -41.68
C VAL A 446 24.46 -12.75 -41.10
N ARG A 447 25.48 -12.97 -40.27
CA ARG A 447 25.69 -14.22 -39.52
C ARG A 447 24.92 -14.18 -38.22
N LEU A 448 24.24 -15.28 -37.87
CA LEU A 448 23.48 -15.44 -36.63
C LEU A 448 24.33 -16.13 -35.57
N GLU A 449 24.35 -15.59 -34.36
CA GLU A 449 24.89 -16.22 -33.17
C GLU A 449 23.84 -16.27 -32.06
N MET A 450 23.51 -17.46 -31.56
CA MET A 450 22.55 -17.64 -30.46
C MET A 450 23.25 -18.12 -29.19
N LYS A 451 23.02 -17.42 -28.07
CA LYS A 451 23.51 -17.76 -26.72
C LYS A 451 22.31 -17.84 -25.76
N LEU A 452 21.48 -18.85 -25.95
CA LEU A 452 20.27 -19.04 -25.17
C LEU A 452 20.58 -19.87 -23.93
N THR A 453 20.27 -19.33 -22.73
CA THR A 453 20.44 -20.06 -21.48
C THR A 453 19.29 -21.06 -21.32
N PRO A 454 19.57 -22.37 -21.10
CA PRO A 454 18.54 -23.36 -20.84
C PRO A 454 17.96 -23.17 -19.42
N ASP A 455 16.79 -23.76 -19.18
CA ASP A 455 16.13 -23.86 -17.87
C ASP A 455 15.92 -22.52 -17.15
N LEU A 456 15.66 -21.45 -17.93
CA LEU A 456 15.24 -20.18 -17.35
C LEU A 456 13.84 -20.32 -16.72
N PRO A 457 13.53 -19.54 -15.65
CA PRO A 457 12.18 -19.49 -15.12
C PRO A 457 11.18 -19.12 -16.22
N LYS A 458 10.05 -19.81 -16.28
CA LYS A 458 8.97 -19.47 -17.22
C LYS A 458 8.42 -18.07 -16.96
N ILE A 459 7.84 -17.44 -17.97
CA ILE A 459 7.19 -16.14 -17.91
C ILE A 459 5.69 -16.29 -18.21
N GLN A 460 4.87 -15.37 -17.74
CA GLN A 460 3.49 -15.22 -18.19
C GLN A 460 3.49 -14.29 -19.40
N ALA A 461 3.31 -14.85 -20.59
CA ALA A 461 3.41 -14.11 -21.84
C ALA A 461 2.40 -14.56 -22.89
N ASP A 462 2.09 -13.66 -23.83
CA ASP A 462 1.42 -13.99 -25.08
C ASP A 462 2.48 -14.40 -26.10
N PRO A 463 2.57 -15.70 -26.49
CA PRO A 463 3.64 -16.20 -27.34
C PRO A 463 3.65 -15.55 -28.73
N THR A 464 2.48 -15.24 -29.27
CA THR A 464 2.36 -14.61 -30.62
C THR A 464 2.90 -13.19 -30.58
N LYS A 465 2.58 -12.42 -29.54
CA LYS A 465 3.06 -11.04 -29.37
C LYS A 465 4.55 -10.98 -29.09
N ILE A 466 5.08 -11.85 -28.24
CA ILE A 466 6.53 -11.90 -27.95
C ILE A 466 7.32 -12.31 -29.21
N ARG A 467 6.87 -13.31 -29.99
CA ARG A 467 7.54 -13.65 -31.25
C ARG A 467 7.51 -12.50 -32.26
N ARG A 468 6.38 -11.78 -32.36
CA ARG A 468 6.30 -10.57 -33.19
C ARG A 468 7.27 -9.48 -32.74
N CYS A 469 7.39 -9.28 -31.43
CA CYS A 469 8.38 -8.35 -30.85
C CYS A 469 9.82 -8.73 -31.27
N PHE A 470 10.17 -10.01 -31.20
CA PHE A 470 11.49 -10.49 -31.62
C PHE A 470 11.70 -10.40 -33.13
N ALA A 471 10.67 -10.67 -33.94
CA ALA A 471 10.70 -10.51 -35.38
C ALA A 471 11.07 -9.09 -35.80
N GLU A 472 10.45 -8.06 -35.22
CA GLU A 472 10.78 -6.65 -35.49
C GLU A 472 12.25 -6.33 -35.19
N LEU A 473 12.82 -6.87 -34.09
CA LEU A 473 14.22 -6.66 -33.76
C LEU A 473 15.17 -7.38 -34.71
N ILE A 474 14.81 -8.59 -35.16
CA ILE A 474 15.56 -9.36 -36.17
C ILE A 474 15.54 -8.65 -37.50
N GLU A 475 14.36 -8.20 -37.97
CA GLU A 475 14.23 -7.46 -39.24
C GLU A 475 15.00 -6.15 -39.20
N ASN A 476 15.00 -5.45 -38.06
CA ASN A 476 15.80 -4.25 -37.86
C ASN A 476 17.30 -4.55 -37.99
N ALA A 477 17.81 -5.55 -37.26
CA ALA A 477 19.22 -5.92 -37.29
C ALA A 477 19.67 -6.33 -38.69
N VAL A 478 18.91 -7.16 -39.41
CA VAL A 478 19.25 -7.58 -40.81
C VAL A 478 19.23 -6.39 -41.76
N SER A 479 18.25 -5.52 -41.65
CA SER A 479 18.05 -4.39 -42.55
C SER A 479 19.12 -3.30 -42.43
N PHE A 480 19.70 -3.11 -41.24
CA PHE A 480 20.77 -2.15 -40.99
C PHE A 480 22.20 -2.71 -41.21
N GLN A 481 22.30 -4.00 -41.60
CA GLN A 481 23.56 -4.68 -41.90
C GLN A 481 23.55 -5.26 -43.34
N SER A 482 23.20 -4.43 -44.35
CA SER A 482 23.14 -4.83 -45.75
C SER A 482 24.44 -5.42 -46.28
N ASP A 483 25.59 -4.94 -45.81
CA ASP A 483 26.93 -5.34 -46.23
C ASP A 483 27.48 -6.54 -45.43
N GLY A 484 26.66 -7.13 -44.57
CA GLY A 484 27.02 -8.23 -43.69
C GLY A 484 27.31 -7.79 -42.25
N GLY A 485 27.54 -8.74 -41.37
CA GLY A 485 27.79 -8.51 -39.94
C GLY A 485 27.30 -9.68 -39.13
N VAL A 486 27.13 -9.48 -37.79
CA VAL A 486 26.65 -10.51 -36.87
C VAL A 486 25.41 -10.00 -36.14
N LEU A 487 24.36 -10.83 -36.09
CA LEU A 487 23.28 -10.67 -35.15
C LEU A 487 23.46 -11.68 -34.00
N GLN A 488 23.68 -11.17 -32.80
CA GLN A 488 23.76 -11.99 -31.59
C GLN A 488 22.45 -11.92 -30.81
N VAL A 489 21.84 -13.09 -30.55
CA VAL A 489 20.64 -13.21 -29.71
C VAL A 489 21.01 -13.97 -28.44
N SER A 490 20.73 -13.38 -27.28
CA SER A 490 21.05 -14.02 -25.98
C SER A 490 19.93 -13.89 -24.96
N THR A 491 19.80 -14.95 -24.12
CA THR A 491 18.87 -14.95 -22.98
C THR A 491 19.61 -15.33 -21.71
N ARG A 492 19.30 -14.65 -20.61
CA ARG A 492 19.84 -14.97 -19.27
C ARG A 492 19.00 -14.38 -18.15
N LEU A 493 19.23 -14.85 -16.94
CA LEU A 493 18.67 -14.19 -15.77
C LEU A 493 19.36 -12.83 -15.54
N ALA A 494 18.57 -11.78 -15.34
CA ALA A 494 19.08 -10.45 -15.10
C ALA A 494 19.57 -10.29 -13.65
N SER A 495 20.67 -9.57 -13.43
CA SER A 495 21.09 -9.21 -12.09
C SER A 495 20.23 -8.09 -11.49
N THR A 496 20.04 -8.10 -10.17
CA THR A 496 19.25 -7.07 -9.45
C THR A 496 19.80 -5.66 -9.67
N LYS A 497 21.13 -5.53 -9.77
CA LYS A 497 21.82 -4.25 -10.03
C LYS A 497 21.49 -3.72 -11.42
N GLU A 498 21.57 -4.58 -12.43
CA GLU A 498 21.30 -4.24 -13.83
C GLU A 498 19.84 -3.78 -14.05
N VAL A 499 18.89 -4.48 -13.42
CA VAL A 499 17.46 -4.14 -13.47
C VAL A 499 17.18 -2.77 -12.83
N ARG A 500 17.86 -2.47 -11.72
CA ARG A 500 17.71 -1.18 -11.04
C ARG A 500 18.34 -0.04 -11.84
N ASP A 501 19.57 -0.23 -12.28
CA ASP A 501 20.37 0.84 -12.90
C ASP A 501 19.85 1.21 -14.30
N ARG A 502 19.35 0.23 -15.07
CA ARG A 502 18.88 0.45 -16.45
C ARG A 502 17.38 0.68 -16.59
N CYS A 503 16.58 0.16 -15.66
CA CYS A 503 15.12 0.17 -15.79
C CYS A 503 14.39 0.92 -14.70
N GLY A 504 15.06 1.30 -13.60
CA GLY A 504 14.41 1.90 -12.44
C GLY A 504 13.39 0.96 -11.75
N LEU A 505 13.42 -0.34 -12.08
CA LEU A 505 12.49 -1.33 -11.53
C LEU A 505 12.95 -1.79 -10.14
N SER A 506 12.00 -2.02 -9.23
CA SER A 506 12.32 -2.47 -7.88
C SER A 506 12.88 -3.90 -7.90
N GLY A 507 14.01 -4.14 -7.22
CA GLY A 507 14.72 -5.42 -7.20
C GLY A 507 14.04 -6.58 -6.46
N LYS A 508 12.72 -6.52 -6.23
CA LYS A 508 11.95 -7.58 -5.55
C LYS A 508 11.48 -8.71 -6.46
N ARG A 509 11.49 -8.51 -7.78
CA ARG A 509 11.12 -9.55 -8.77
C ARG A 509 12.35 -9.97 -9.56
N ARG A 510 12.43 -11.24 -9.94
CA ARG A 510 13.41 -11.74 -10.90
C ARG A 510 12.97 -11.37 -12.31
N TYR A 511 13.94 -11.03 -13.17
CA TYR A 511 13.70 -10.70 -14.57
C TYR A 511 14.58 -11.55 -15.46
N ILE A 512 14.07 -11.93 -16.62
CA ILE A 512 14.84 -12.53 -17.69
C ILE A 512 15.25 -11.40 -18.64
N ARG A 513 16.52 -11.37 -18.98
CA ARG A 513 17.08 -10.45 -19.97
C ARG A 513 17.18 -11.16 -21.31
N VAL A 514 16.56 -10.58 -22.33
CA VAL A 514 16.71 -10.96 -23.74
C VAL A 514 17.44 -9.84 -24.45
N GLU A 515 18.46 -10.17 -25.21
CA GLU A 515 19.27 -9.19 -25.93
C GLU A 515 19.40 -9.55 -27.41
N PHE A 516 19.19 -8.55 -28.25
CA PHE A 516 19.49 -8.55 -29.69
C PHE A 516 20.57 -7.51 -29.93
N ALA A 517 21.76 -7.95 -30.32
CA ALA A 517 22.91 -7.08 -30.61
C ALA A 517 23.35 -7.29 -32.04
N ASP A 518 23.48 -6.20 -32.80
CA ASP A 518 23.95 -6.15 -34.18
C ASP A 518 25.28 -5.38 -34.28
N GLU A 519 25.92 -5.46 -35.45
CA GLU A 519 27.15 -4.74 -35.80
C GLU A 519 26.87 -3.60 -36.82
N GLY A 520 25.61 -3.12 -36.86
CA GLY A 520 25.21 -2.01 -37.73
C GLY A 520 25.74 -0.65 -37.26
N PRO A 521 25.20 0.46 -37.79
CA PRO A 521 25.64 1.82 -37.46
C PRO A 521 25.36 2.24 -36.02
N GLY A 522 24.56 1.46 -35.25
CA GLY A 522 24.14 1.80 -33.90
C GLY A 522 23.16 2.97 -33.85
N VAL A 523 22.80 3.38 -32.63
CA VAL A 523 21.83 4.46 -32.37
C VAL A 523 22.54 5.61 -31.66
N PRO A 524 22.41 6.87 -32.15
CA PRO A 524 22.91 8.04 -31.43
C PRO A 524 22.27 8.19 -30.06
N ASP A 525 23.03 8.63 -29.06
CA ASP A 525 22.53 8.73 -27.67
C ASP A 525 21.29 9.62 -27.55
N GLU A 526 21.22 10.70 -28.35
CA GLU A 526 20.08 11.62 -28.38
C GLU A 526 18.80 10.98 -28.95
N ALA A 527 18.96 9.94 -29.79
CA ALA A 527 17.84 9.26 -30.43
C ALA A 527 17.33 8.02 -29.65
N LYS A 528 18.06 7.54 -28.64
CA LYS A 528 17.75 6.27 -27.93
C LYS A 528 16.36 6.19 -27.30
N GLU A 529 15.83 7.31 -26.84
CA GLU A 529 14.45 7.37 -26.36
C GLU A 529 13.46 7.60 -27.48
N GLN A 530 13.85 8.37 -28.50
CA GLN A 530 13.00 8.77 -29.61
C GLN A 530 12.69 7.61 -30.58
N ILE A 531 13.62 6.65 -30.75
CA ILE A 531 13.41 5.48 -31.64
C ILE A 531 12.20 4.62 -31.27
N PHE A 532 11.73 4.72 -30.02
CA PHE A 532 10.52 4.03 -29.55
C PHE A 532 9.24 4.86 -29.68
N MET A 533 9.33 6.09 -30.19
CA MET A 533 8.15 6.89 -30.50
C MET A 533 7.51 6.42 -31.80
N PRO A 534 6.19 6.39 -31.90
CA PRO A 534 5.50 6.08 -33.14
C PRO A 534 5.94 7.03 -34.27
N PHE A 535 6.09 6.49 -35.48
CA PHE A 535 6.52 7.21 -36.71
C PHE A 535 7.96 7.73 -36.70
N TYR A 536 8.78 7.39 -35.74
CA TYR A 536 10.19 7.64 -35.78
C TYR A 536 10.86 6.62 -36.70
N THR A 537 11.44 7.07 -37.83
CA THR A 537 12.15 6.22 -38.76
C THR A 537 13.29 6.98 -39.46
N SER A 538 14.42 6.33 -39.61
CA SER A 538 15.53 6.78 -40.47
C SER A 538 15.51 6.06 -41.81
N ARG A 539 14.56 5.16 -42.06
CA ARG A 539 14.43 4.41 -43.31
C ARG A 539 13.53 5.13 -44.30
N ALA A 540 13.93 5.14 -45.59
CA ALA A 540 13.10 5.67 -46.67
C ALA A 540 11.79 4.86 -46.88
N LYS A 541 11.78 3.59 -46.48
CA LYS A 541 10.64 2.66 -46.58
C LYS A 541 10.33 2.10 -45.18
N GLY A 542 9.31 2.60 -44.52
CA GLY A 542 8.84 2.11 -43.22
C GLY A 542 8.01 3.18 -42.54
N MET A 543 6.95 2.79 -41.83
CA MET A 543 6.10 3.71 -41.09
C MET A 543 6.71 4.20 -39.77
N GLY A 544 7.75 3.55 -39.27
CA GLY A 544 8.34 3.84 -37.96
C GLY A 544 7.48 3.39 -36.81
N LEU A 545 6.63 2.36 -37.00
CA LEU A 545 5.78 1.79 -35.94
C LEU A 545 6.43 0.57 -35.24
N GLY A 546 7.38 -0.14 -35.88
CA GLY A 546 7.94 -1.39 -35.39
C GLY A 546 8.47 -1.31 -33.95
N LEU A 547 9.39 -0.40 -33.65
CA LEU A 547 9.94 -0.26 -32.29
C LEU A 547 8.92 0.25 -31.27
N SER A 548 7.94 1.03 -31.70
CA SER A 548 6.83 1.43 -30.82
C SER A 548 5.88 0.26 -30.49
N ILE A 549 5.66 -0.65 -31.43
CA ILE A 549 4.96 -1.92 -31.22
C ILE A 549 5.74 -2.79 -30.24
N VAL A 550 7.04 -2.95 -30.44
CA VAL A 550 7.92 -3.69 -29.52
C VAL A 550 7.80 -3.16 -28.10
N LYS A 551 7.92 -1.84 -27.92
CA LYS A 551 7.79 -1.20 -26.61
C LYS A 551 6.41 -1.45 -26.00
N GLY A 552 5.34 -1.29 -26.76
CA GLY A 552 3.96 -1.52 -26.31
C GLY A 552 3.73 -2.97 -25.85
N ILE A 553 4.23 -3.95 -26.61
CA ILE A 553 4.16 -5.37 -26.25
C ILE A 553 4.92 -5.65 -24.96
N VAL A 554 6.16 -5.18 -24.85
CA VAL A 554 7.02 -5.42 -23.68
C VAL A 554 6.42 -4.77 -22.41
N GLU A 555 5.92 -3.54 -22.51
CA GLU A 555 5.29 -2.83 -21.38
C GLU A 555 3.97 -3.49 -20.98
N ALA A 556 3.17 -3.99 -21.91
CA ALA A 556 1.97 -4.76 -21.62
C ALA A 556 2.27 -6.05 -20.83
N HIS A 557 3.44 -6.68 -21.06
CA HIS A 557 3.95 -7.81 -20.29
C HIS A 557 4.64 -7.41 -18.97
N GLN A 558 4.47 -6.15 -18.51
CA GLN A 558 5.12 -5.61 -17.30
C GLN A 558 6.66 -5.64 -17.40
N GLY A 559 7.19 -5.68 -18.59
CA GLY A 559 8.61 -5.66 -18.92
C GLY A 559 9.11 -4.25 -19.22
N ARG A 560 10.38 -4.17 -19.64
CA ARG A 560 11.01 -2.95 -20.11
C ARG A 560 11.97 -3.25 -21.25
N ILE A 561 12.03 -2.34 -22.23
CA ILE A 561 13.02 -2.37 -23.32
C ILE A 561 13.87 -1.12 -23.26
N CYS A 562 15.14 -1.26 -23.58
CA CYS A 562 16.07 -0.15 -23.79
C CYS A 562 17.08 -0.47 -24.89
N GLU A 563 17.62 0.56 -25.52
CA GLU A 563 18.77 0.50 -26.41
C GLU A 563 20.03 0.80 -25.59
N ALA A 564 21.03 -0.10 -25.64
CA ALA A 564 22.23 -0.09 -24.82
C ALA A 564 23.55 -0.16 -25.62
N GLY A 565 23.50 -0.06 -26.95
CA GLY A 565 24.67 -0.02 -27.84
C GLY A 565 25.36 1.34 -27.82
N ALA A 566 26.36 1.49 -28.67
CA ALA A 566 27.05 2.75 -28.90
C ALA A 566 27.04 3.08 -30.40
N GLN A 567 26.89 4.36 -30.73
CA GLN A 567 26.93 4.81 -32.10
C GLN A 567 28.24 4.36 -32.77
N GLY A 568 28.15 3.77 -33.95
CA GLY A 568 29.28 3.23 -34.69
C GLY A 568 29.76 1.84 -34.24
N SER A 569 29.13 1.24 -33.22
CA SER A 569 29.50 -0.09 -32.69
C SER A 569 28.33 -1.08 -32.67
N GLY A 570 27.29 -0.79 -33.45
CA GLY A 570 26.06 -1.61 -33.51
C GLY A 570 25.00 -1.21 -32.52
N ALA A 571 23.75 -1.61 -32.79
CA ALA A 571 22.64 -1.43 -31.85
C ALA A 571 22.52 -2.64 -30.95
N ARG A 572 22.05 -2.39 -29.71
CA ARG A 572 21.86 -3.42 -28.68
C ARG A 572 20.54 -3.21 -27.97
N PHE A 573 19.54 -3.93 -28.40
CA PHE A 573 18.22 -3.91 -27.77
C PHE A 573 18.15 -4.89 -26.64
N VAL A 574 17.84 -4.42 -25.44
CA VAL A 574 17.74 -5.22 -24.22
C VAL A 574 16.33 -5.19 -23.68
N ILE A 575 15.72 -6.35 -23.59
CA ILE A 575 14.37 -6.55 -23.04
C ILE A 575 14.48 -7.22 -21.67
N PHE A 576 13.74 -6.73 -20.70
CA PHE A 576 13.57 -7.31 -19.38
C PHE A 576 12.12 -7.77 -19.21
N LEU A 577 11.89 -9.07 -19.06
CA LEU A 577 10.57 -9.66 -18.81
C LEU A 577 10.51 -10.26 -17.40
N PRO A 578 9.41 -10.03 -16.65
CA PRO A 578 9.29 -10.58 -15.31
C PRO A 578 9.21 -12.10 -15.35
N ALA A 579 10.07 -12.79 -14.58
CA ALA A 579 10.02 -14.23 -14.44
C ALA A 579 8.78 -14.65 -13.63
N GLY A 580 8.04 -15.65 -14.10
CA GLY A 580 6.96 -16.28 -13.39
C GLY A 580 7.51 -17.06 -12.20
N GLY A 581 6.95 -16.87 -11.02
CA GLY A 581 7.29 -17.57 -9.79
C GLY A 581 6.79 -16.76 -8.60
N LYS A 582 6.08 -17.42 -7.68
CA LYS A 582 5.73 -16.82 -6.38
C LYS A 582 7.01 -16.36 -5.70
N SER A 583 7.11 -15.06 -5.39
CA SER A 583 8.14 -14.46 -4.52
C SER A 583 8.03 -15.01 -3.12
#